data_7e2f84254cd97bb65fa46fad7e3c3a43
#
_entry.id   7e2f84254cd97bb65fa46fad7e3c3a43
#
_cell.length_a   1.000
_cell.length_b   1.000
_cell.length_c   1.000
_cell.angle_alpha   90.00
_cell.angle_beta   90.00
_cell.angle_gamma   90.00
#
_symmetry.space_group_name_H-M   'P 1'
#
loop_
_entity.id
_entity.type
_entity.pdbx_description
1 polymer ?
#
loop_
_entity_poly.entity_id
_entity_poly.type
_entity_poly.pdbx_seq_one_letter_code
_entity_poly.pdbx_strand_id
1 'polypeptide(L)'
;SNVYVFSIVDDESYAYVNFLQIAFGSIIRSHSVEIKKKLNENKKELLTLAIIEIRSLFSLNTNEVYLPFKINLGENIKVHVPKLGEKKKLLELSHRNAKFYRIEKINQIKILDPEKHNNRILEQMKLDLRLNNKPEHIECFDNSNLHGSNPVAACVVFKNGTPSKKEY
;
A
#
# COMPACT_ATOMS: atom_id res chain seq x y z
N SER A 1 -9.37 -9.00 -28.30
CA SER A 1 -9.08 -7.61 -27.89
C SER A 1 -8.20 -7.63 -26.64
N ASN A 2 -7.22 -6.74 -26.55
CA ASN A 2 -6.39 -6.59 -25.37
C ASN A 2 -7.19 -5.84 -24.28
N VAL A 3 -7.13 -6.32 -23.05
CA VAL A 3 -7.72 -5.66 -21.88
C VAL A 3 -6.61 -5.26 -20.93
N TYR A 4 -6.60 -4.00 -20.52
CA TYR A 4 -5.62 -3.44 -19.58
C TYR A 4 -6.32 -3.07 -18.28
N VAL A 5 -5.83 -3.63 -17.21
CA VAL A 5 -6.41 -3.45 -15.88
C VAL A 5 -5.34 -2.90 -14.95
N PHE A 6 -5.69 -1.84 -14.20
CA PHE A 6 -4.81 -1.27 -13.19
C PHE A 6 -5.54 -1.16 -11.86
N SER A 7 -4.83 -1.37 -10.80
CA SER A 7 -5.32 -1.11 -9.45
C SER A 7 -4.23 -0.50 -8.57
N ILE A 8 -4.63 0.12 -7.49
CA ILE A 8 -3.75 0.83 -6.57
C ILE A 8 -4.13 0.54 -5.13
N VAL A 9 -3.11 0.35 -4.30
CA VAL A 9 -3.17 0.45 -2.85
C VAL A 9 -2.09 1.42 -2.40
N ASP A 10 -2.30 2.11 -1.29
CA ASP A 10 -1.32 3.04 -0.76
C ASP A 10 -1.24 2.95 0.76
N ASP A 11 -0.15 3.43 1.28
CA ASP A 11 0.04 3.80 2.66
C ASP A 11 0.46 5.28 2.73
N GLU A 12 0.94 5.71 3.86
CA GLU A 12 1.30 7.11 4.08
C GLU A 12 2.40 7.61 3.15
N SER A 13 3.40 6.79 2.89
CA SER A 13 4.62 7.19 2.17
C SER A 13 4.70 6.67 0.75
N TYR A 14 3.96 5.60 0.42
CA TYR A 14 4.07 4.90 -0.86
C TYR A 14 2.72 4.51 -1.42
N ALA A 15 2.66 4.40 -2.74
CA ALA A 15 1.59 3.73 -3.47
C ALA A 15 2.14 2.53 -4.23
N TYR A 16 1.32 1.52 -4.39
CA TYR A 16 1.64 0.27 -5.09
C TYR A 16 0.58 0.05 -6.15
N VAL A 17 1.00 0.01 -7.39
CA VAL A 17 0.13 -0.16 -8.54
C VAL A 17 0.44 -1.49 -9.20
N ASN A 18 -0.59 -2.29 -9.46
CA ASN A 18 -0.48 -3.49 -10.29
C ASN A 18 -1.18 -3.26 -11.63
N PHE A 19 -0.53 -3.72 -12.67
CA PHE A 19 -1.01 -3.75 -14.04
C PHE A 19 -1.17 -5.19 -14.52
N LEU A 20 -2.30 -5.49 -15.13
CA LEU A 20 -2.54 -6.74 -15.84
C LEU A 20 -2.85 -6.46 -17.31
N GLN A 21 -2.17 -7.17 -18.18
CA GLN A 21 -2.48 -7.22 -19.62
C GLN A 21 -3.09 -8.58 -19.95
N ILE A 22 -4.30 -8.54 -20.47
CA ILE A 22 -5.05 -9.73 -20.88
C ILE A 22 -5.18 -9.72 -22.39
N ALA A 23 -4.82 -10.81 -23.04
CA ALA A 23 -5.06 -11.04 -24.45
C ALA A 23 -5.50 -12.48 -24.67
N PHE A 24 -6.39 -12.70 -25.63
CA PHE A 24 -6.90 -14.04 -25.98
C PHE A 24 -7.47 -14.82 -24.75
N GLY A 25 -8.07 -14.11 -23.80
CA GLY A 25 -8.64 -14.71 -22.59
C GLY A 25 -7.62 -15.10 -21.51
N SER A 26 -6.34 -14.81 -21.71
CA SER A 26 -5.25 -15.14 -20.77
C SER A 26 -4.52 -13.89 -20.30
N ILE A 27 -4.00 -13.94 -19.07
CA ILE A 27 -3.11 -12.90 -18.53
C ILE A 27 -1.73 -13.12 -19.16
N ILE A 28 -1.33 -12.21 -20.03
CA ILE A 28 -0.03 -12.27 -20.72
C ILE A 28 1.05 -11.45 -20.02
N ARG A 29 0.67 -10.55 -19.14
CA ARG A 29 1.60 -9.74 -18.33
C ARG A 29 0.97 -9.32 -17.03
N SER A 30 1.76 -9.42 -15.97
CA SER A 30 1.49 -8.78 -14.67
C SER A 30 2.73 -7.98 -14.26
N HIS A 31 2.55 -6.72 -13.91
CA HIS A 31 3.63 -5.84 -13.50
C HIS A 31 3.19 -4.98 -12.32
N SER A 32 4.07 -4.81 -11.34
CA SER A 32 3.80 -3.99 -10.17
C SER A 32 4.89 -2.96 -9.98
N VAL A 33 4.50 -1.76 -9.59
CA VAL A 33 5.41 -0.64 -9.31
C VAL A 33 5.12 -0.04 -7.94
N GLU A 34 6.18 0.43 -7.29
CA GLU A 34 6.12 1.23 -6.07
C GLU A 34 6.41 2.69 -6.40
N ILE A 35 5.56 3.60 -5.92
CA ILE A 35 5.71 5.03 -6.11
C ILE A 35 5.84 5.69 -4.74
N LYS A 36 6.94 6.41 -4.51
CA LYS A 36 7.11 7.22 -3.31
C LYS A 36 6.28 8.49 -3.44
N LYS A 37 5.43 8.75 -2.47
CA LYS A 37 4.67 10.01 -2.38
C LYS A 37 5.62 11.16 -2.08
N LYS A 38 5.45 12.27 -2.77
CA LYS A 38 6.27 13.48 -2.59
C LYS A 38 5.59 14.50 -1.68
N LEU A 39 4.28 14.66 -1.87
CA LEU A 39 3.40 15.58 -1.14
C LEU A 39 2.08 14.86 -0.84
N ASN A 40 1.02 15.59 -0.57
CA ASN A 40 -0.33 15.05 -0.34
C ASN A 40 -1.01 14.57 -1.64
N GLU A 41 -0.30 13.81 -2.45
CA GLU A 41 -0.83 13.26 -3.70
C GLU A 41 -1.93 12.24 -3.39
N ASN A 42 -3.07 12.39 -4.05
CA ASN A 42 -4.18 11.46 -3.89
C ASN A 42 -4.03 10.22 -4.79
N LYS A 43 -4.82 9.19 -4.52
CA LYS A 43 -4.79 7.93 -5.29
C LYS A 43 -5.00 8.12 -6.79
N LYS A 44 -5.79 9.10 -7.21
CA LYS A 44 -6.08 9.35 -8.63
C LYS A 44 -4.84 9.87 -9.35
N GLU A 45 -4.14 10.81 -8.72
CA GLU A 45 -2.90 11.39 -9.26
C GLU A 45 -1.81 10.33 -9.36
N LEU A 46 -1.61 9.54 -8.29
CA LEU A 46 -0.62 8.46 -8.26
C LEU A 46 -0.92 7.36 -9.28
N LEU A 47 -2.18 6.96 -9.42
CA LEU A 47 -2.57 5.99 -10.43
C LEU A 47 -2.40 6.54 -11.86
N THR A 48 -2.69 7.80 -12.08
CA THR A 48 -2.45 8.47 -13.38
C THR A 48 -0.97 8.44 -13.75
N LEU A 49 -0.09 8.80 -12.83
CA LEU A 49 1.37 8.74 -13.05
C LEU A 49 1.83 7.31 -13.37
N ALA A 50 1.39 6.33 -12.60
CA ALA A 50 1.72 4.92 -12.84
C ALA A 50 1.23 4.42 -14.21
N ILE A 51 0.02 4.80 -14.62
CA ILE A 51 -0.53 4.42 -15.92
C ILE A 51 0.32 5.00 -17.06
N ILE A 52 0.71 6.26 -16.97
CA ILE A 52 1.55 6.92 -17.97
C ILE A 52 2.91 6.21 -18.08
N GLU A 53 3.55 5.96 -16.95
CA GLU A 53 4.85 5.28 -16.89
C GLU A 53 4.78 3.85 -17.47
N ILE A 54 3.81 3.05 -17.03
CA ILE A 54 3.64 1.66 -17.49
C ILE A 54 3.27 1.61 -18.96
N ARG A 55 2.44 2.53 -19.43
CA ARG A 55 2.10 2.63 -20.88
C ARG A 55 3.33 2.94 -21.72
N SER A 56 4.18 3.84 -21.26
CA SER A 56 5.45 4.15 -21.92
C SER A 56 6.41 2.96 -21.89
N LEU A 57 6.59 2.34 -20.72
CA LEU A 57 7.51 1.22 -20.50
C LEU A 57 7.22 0.02 -21.42
N PHE A 58 5.95 -0.31 -21.62
CA PHE A 58 5.51 -1.46 -22.41
C PHE A 58 4.98 -1.09 -23.79
N SER A 59 5.09 0.17 -24.21
CA SER A 59 4.55 0.66 -25.51
C SER A 59 3.10 0.25 -25.72
N LEU A 60 2.27 0.43 -24.68
CA LEU A 60 0.88 0.01 -24.70
C LEU A 60 0.05 0.91 -25.63
N ASN A 61 -0.66 0.33 -26.56
CA ASN A 61 -1.39 1.04 -27.62
C ASN A 61 -2.91 0.88 -27.59
N THR A 62 -3.49 0.20 -26.58
CA THR A 62 -4.95 0.17 -26.43
C THR A 62 -5.46 1.48 -25.83
N ASN A 63 -6.66 1.85 -26.26
CA ASN A 63 -7.35 3.04 -25.78
C ASN A 63 -8.40 2.72 -24.70
N GLU A 64 -8.47 1.48 -24.23
CA GLU A 64 -9.40 1.06 -23.19
C GLU A 64 -8.66 0.53 -21.96
N VAL A 65 -9.00 1.09 -20.78
CA VAL A 65 -8.42 0.69 -19.49
C VAL A 65 -9.53 0.46 -18.46
N TYR A 66 -9.31 -0.49 -17.56
CA TYR A 66 -10.20 -0.83 -16.47
C TYR A 66 -9.57 -0.43 -15.15
N LEU A 67 -10.26 0.44 -14.39
CA LEU A 67 -9.76 1.08 -13.19
C LEU A 67 -10.74 0.93 -12.03
N PRO A 68 -10.29 1.08 -10.76
CA PRO A 68 -11.16 1.02 -9.58
C PRO A 68 -12.08 2.25 -9.44
N PHE A 69 -11.73 3.36 -10.09
CA PHE A 69 -12.50 4.62 -10.06
C PHE A 69 -12.26 5.42 -11.34
N LYS A 70 -13.13 6.40 -11.60
CA LYS A 70 -13.00 7.27 -12.76
C LYS A 70 -11.83 8.24 -12.61
N ILE A 71 -10.99 8.29 -13.66
CA ILE A 71 -9.90 9.26 -13.84
C ILE A 71 -10.00 9.79 -15.27
N ASN A 72 -9.61 11.03 -15.49
CA ASN A 72 -9.42 11.57 -16.82
C ASN A 72 -7.99 11.30 -17.29
N LEU A 73 -7.84 10.47 -18.31
CA LEU A 73 -6.54 10.12 -18.92
C LEU A 73 -6.35 10.75 -20.30
N GLY A 74 -7.18 11.76 -20.63
CA GLY A 74 -7.21 12.40 -21.95
C GLY A 74 -8.26 11.78 -22.89
N GLU A 75 -8.50 12.46 -24.01
CA GLU A 75 -9.60 12.13 -24.93
C GLU A 75 -9.44 10.77 -25.63
N ASN A 76 -8.22 10.28 -25.74
CA ASN A 76 -7.91 9.03 -26.48
C ASN A 76 -7.99 7.77 -25.63
N ILE A 77 -8.28 7.87 -24.33
CA ILE A 77 -8.31 6.71 -23.42
C ILE A 77 -9.68 6.60 -22.76
N LYS A 78 -10.38 5.52 -23.08
CA LYS A 78 -11.67 5.20 -22.44
C LYS A 78 -11.43 4.48 -21.11
N VAL A 79 -11.87 5.10 -20.03
CA VAL A 79 -11.79 4.54 -18.68
C VAL A 79 -13.10 3.84 -18.32
N HIS A 80 -13.00 2.57 -17.97
CA HIS A 80 -14.09 1.73 -17.51
C HIS A 80 -13.93 1.40 -16.03
N VAL A 81 -15.02 1.49 -15.28
CA VAL A 81 -15.06 1.10 -13.86
C VAL A 81 -16.01 -0.08 -13.72
N PRO A 82 -15.50 -1.32 -13.83
CA PRO A 82 -16.36 -2.52 -13.82
C PRO A 82 -16.93 -2.76 -12.43
N LYS A 83 -18.24 -2.98 -12.38
CA LYS A 83 -18.98 -3.27 -11.13
C LYS A 83 -19.28 -4.77 -10.96
N LEU A 84 -19.41 -5.49 -12.06
CA LEU A 84 -19.80 -6.92 -12.10
C LEU A 84 -19.06 -7.67 -13.21
N GLY A 85 -19.10 -9.00 -13.17
CA GLY A 85 -18.62 -9.88 -14.21
C GLY A 85 -17.09 -10.10 -14.20
N GLU A 86 -16.59 -10.67 -15.29
CA GLU A 86 -15.16 -11.07 -15.41
C GLU A 86 -14.18 -9.90 -15.26
N LYS A 87 -14.53 -8.75 -15.81
CA LYS A 87 -13.67 -7.55 -15.72
C LYS A 87 -13.56 -7.02 -14.30
N LYS A 88 -14.61 -7.17 -13.49
CA LYS A 88 -14.54 -6.89 -12.06
C LYS A 88 -13.63 -7.87 -11.33
N LYS A 89 -13.69 -9.17 -11.66
CA LYS A 89 -12.79 -10.19 -11.09
C LYS A 89 -11.33 -9.93 -11.44
N LEU A 90 -11.04 -9.47 -12.65
CA LEU A 90 -9.68 -9.06 -13.06
C LEU A 90 -9.19 -7.84 -12.28
N LEU A 91 -10.06 -6.88 -12.04
CA LEU A 91 -9.74 -5.72 -11.21
C LEU A 91 -9.45 -6.12 -9.76
N GLU A 92 -10.21 -7.05 -9.20
CA GLU A 92 -9.99 -7.62 -7.87
C GLU A 92 -8.69 -8.41 -7.79
N LEU A 93 -8.35 -9.16 -8.85
CA LEU A 93 -7.06 -9.84 -8.96
C LEU A 93 -5.90 -8.84 -8.96
N SER A 94 -5.98 -7.82 -9.81
CA SER A 94 -5.00 -6.74 -9.84
C SER A 94 -4.84 -6.07 -8.46
N HIS A 95 -5.94 -5.82 -7.76
CA HIS A 95 -5.92 -5.25 -6.42
C HIS A 95 -5.24 -6.17 -5.39
N ARG A 96 -5.49 -7.48 -5.44
CA ARG A 96 -4.78 -8.46 -4.60
C ARG A 96 -3.28 -8.48 -4.90
N ASN A 97 -2.90 -8.43 -6.18
CA ASN A 97 -1.50 -8.38 -6.59
C ASN A 97 -0.80 -7.12 -6.05
N ALA A 98 -1.47 -5.97 -6.11
CA ALA A 98 -0.93 -4.73 -5.54
C ALA A 98 -0.74 -4.82 -4.01
N LYS A 99 -1.70 -5.42 -3.29
CA LYS A 99 -1.57 -5.69 -1.85
C LYS A 99 -0.42 -6.63 -1.54
N PHE A 100 -0.29 -7.70 -2.30
CA PHE A 100 0.79 -8.68 -2.12
C PHE A 100 2.15 -8.04 -2.36
N TYR A 101 2.29 -7.29 -3.45
CA TYR A 101 3.51 -6.54 -3.76
C TYR A 101 3.91 -5.56 -2.65
N ARG A 102 2.93 -4.85 -2.07
CA ARG A 102 3.16 -4.01 -0.89
C ARG A 102 3.76 -4.81 0.27
N ILE A 103 3.19 -5.98 0.59
CA ILE A 103 3.68 -6.84 1.67
C ILE A 103 5.11 -7.30 1.39
N GLU A 104 5.40 -7.73 0.17
CA GLU A 104 6.77 -8.13 -0.23
C GLU A 104 7.76 -6.98 -0.06
N LYS A 105 7.41 -5.77 -0.49
CA LYS A 105 8.26 -4.58 -0.33
C LYS A 105 8.52 -4.24 1.14
N ILE A 106 7.50 -4.29 1.99
CA ILE A 106 7.64 -4.07 3.43
C ILE A 106 8.57 -5.13 4.05
N ASN A 107 8.40 -6.40 3.69
CA ASN A 107 9.26 -7.48 4.18
C ASN A 107 10.71 -7.34 3.71
N GLN A 108 10.94 -6.95 2.45
CA GLN A 108 12.28 -6.68 1.94
C GLN A 108 12.96 -5.54 2.73
N ILE A 109 12.25 -4.44 2.98
CA ILE A 109 12.78 -3.31 3.77
C ILE A 109 13.10 -3.77 5.20
N LYS A 110 12.23 -4.57 5.83
CA LYS A 110 12.45 -5.09 7.18
C LYS A 110 13.75 -5.90 7.30
N ILE A 111 14.10 -6.64 6.26
CA ILE A 111 15.31 -7.48 6.23
C ILE A 111 16.55 -6.65 5.89
N LEU A 112 16.44 -5.77 4.89
CA LEU A 112 17.58 -5.02 4.35
C LEU A 112 17.90 -3.74 5.13
N ASP A 113 16.88 -3.09 5.70
CA ASP A 113 17.01 -1.84 6.43
C ASP A 113 15.95 -1.78 7.56
N PRO A 114 16.24 -2.42 8.71
CA PRO A 114 15.32 -2.43 9.85
C PRO A 114 14.98 -1.03 10.39
N GLU A 115 15.90 -0.07 10.34
CA GLU A 115 15.66 1.29 10.81
C GLU A 115 14.64 2.01 9.92
N LYS A 116 14.76 1.85 8.60
CA LYS A 116 13.79 2.39 7.64
C LYS A 116 12.41 1.78 7.83
N HIS A 117 12.35 0.47 8.13
CA HIS A 117 11.10 -0.20 8.46
C HIS A 117 10.46 0.38 9.72
N ASN A 118 11.22 0.53 10.80
CA ASN A 118 10.75 1.09 12.06
C ASN A 118 10.28 2.54 11.90
N ASN A 119 11.04 3.37 11.20
CA ASN A 119 10.64 4.74 10.90
C ASN A 119 9.29 4.80 10.16
N ARG A 120 9.06 3.89 9.22
CA ARG A 120 7.80 3.81 8.47
C ARG A 120 6.61 3.47 9.37
N ILE A 121 6.80 2.56 10.35
CA ILE A 121 5.79 2.23 11.36
C ILE A 121 5.49 3.44 12.25
N LEU A 122 6.52 4.14 12.73
CA LEU A 122 6.36 5.29 13.61
C LEU A 122 5.66 6.47 12.91
N GLU A 123 5.95 6.70 11.63
CA GLU A 123 5.21 7.69 10.83
C GLU A 123 3.73 7.31 10.67
N GLN A 124 3.44 6.04 10.42
CA GLN A 124 2.05 5.57 10.33
C GLN A 124 1.34 5.74 11.68
N MET A 125 1.97 5.37 12.80
CA MET A 125 1.40 5.55 14.14
C MET A 125 1.14 7.03 14.46
N LYS A 126 2.06 7.93 14.09
CA LYS A 126 1.87 9.37 14.25
C LYS A 126 0.55 9.84 13.65
N LEU A 127 0.22 9.35 12.46
CA LEU A 127 -0.98 9.74 11.74
C LEU A 127 -2.24 9.08 12.30
N ASP A 128 -2.20 7.77 12.50
CA ASP A 128 -3.33 7.01 13.03
C ASP A 128 -3.77 7.54 14.41
N LEU A 129 -2.79 7.92 15.22
CA LEU A 129 -3.01 8.47 16.58
C LEU A 129 -3.10 10.01 16.59
N ARG A 130 -2.98 10.68 15.42
CA ARG A 130 -3.03 12.15 15.28
C ARG A 130 -2.04 12.89 16.19
N LEU A 131 -0.83 12.34 16.31
CA LEU A 131 0.23 12.93 17.12
C LEU A 131 0.93 14.06 16.36
N ASN A 132 1.41 15.07 17.10
CA ASN A 132 2.20 16.15 16.52
C ASN A 132 3.61 15.69 16.09
N ASN A 133 4.20 14.75 16.84
CA ASN A 133 5.53 14.21 16.58
C ASN A 133 5.50 12.69 16.45
N LYS A 134 6.56 12.12 15.87
CA LYS A 134 6.76 10.67 15.85
C LYS A 134 6.83 10.14 17.29
N PRO A 135 6.15 9.02 17.59
CA PRO A 135 6.24 8.38 18.91
C PRO A 135 7.54 7.55 19.01
N GLU A 136 8.66 8.24 19.24
CA GLU A 136 9.99 7.59 19.35
C GLU A 136 10.18 6.85 20.67
N HIS A 137 9.41 7.21 21.70
CA HIS A 137 9.37 6.55 23.00
C HIS A 137 7.91 6.18 23.32
N ILE A 138 7.67 4.88 23.52
CA ILE A 138 6.33 4.34 23.78
C ILE A 138 6.43 3.45 25.02
N GLU A 139 5.59 3.72 26.00
CA GLU A 139 5.41 2.89 27.18
C GLU A 139 4.02 2.26 27.15
N CYS A 140 3.95 0.99 27.48
CA CYS A 140 2.69 0.27 27.60
C CYS A 140 2.63 -0.38 28.97
N PHE A 141 1.54 -0.06 29.70
CA PHE A 141 1.29 -0.58 31.04
C PHE A 141 0.12 -1.55 31.00
N ASP A 142 0.33 -2.72 31.57
CA ASP A 142 -0.72 -3.71 31.80
C ASP A 142 -0.85 -3.94 33.31
N ASN A 143 -2.04 -3.67 33.83
CA ASN A 143 -2.37 -3.87 35.24
C ASN A 143 -3.29 -5.09 35.38
N SER A 144 -2.89 -6.05 36.18
CA SER A 144 -3.66 -7.24 36.46
C SER A 144 -3.82 -7.47 37.96
N ASN A 145 -4.92 -8.10 38.36
CA ASN A 145 -5.13 -8.56 39.72
C ASN A 145 -5.89 -9.90 39.72
N LEU A 146 -5.73 -10.67 40.79
CA LEU A 146 -6.46 -11.91 40.98
C LEU A 146 -7.65 -11.63 41.90
N HIS A 147 -8.87 -11.45 41.32
CA HIS A 147 -10.11 -11.14 42.08
C HIS A 147 -9.99 -9.99 43.08
N GLY A 148 -9.27 -8.94 42.69
CA GLY A 148 -9.05 -7.77 43.58
C GLY A 148 -7.89 -7.92 44.57
N SER A 149 -7.17 -9.04 44.52
CA SER A 149 -6.01 -9.30 45.39
C SER A 149 -4.71 -9.36 44.57
N ASN A 150 -3.59 -9.04 45.22
CA ASN A 150 -2.23 -9.12 44.63
C ASN A 150 -2.13 -8.36 43.30
N PRO A 151 -2.33 -7.03 43.27
CA PRO A 151 -2.17 -6.28 42.02
C PRO A 151 -0.74 -6.36 41.53
N VAL A 152 -0.60 -6.62 40.24
CA VAL A 152 0.69 -6.62 39.53
C VAL A 152 0.58 -5.73 38.30
N ALA A 153 1.66 -5.08 37.96
CA ALA A 153 1.76 -4.25 36.78
C ALA A 153 2.96 -4.66 35.97
N ALA A 154 2.79 -4.72 34.65
CA ALA A 154 3.87 -4.88 33.70
C ALA A 154 4.03 -3.59 32.91
N CYS A 155 5.27 -3.20 32.64
CA CYS A 155 5.60 -2.11 31.75
C CYS A 155 6.51 -2.65 30.65
N VAL A 156 6.22 -2.31 29.40
CA VAL A 156 7.12 -2.54 28.28
C VAL A 156 7.44 -1.22 27.61
N VAL A 157 8.70 -1.05 27.22
CA VAL A 157 9.21 0.17 26.64
C VAL A 157 9.72 -0.09 25.23
N PHE A 158 9.30 0.76 24.29
CA PHE A 158 9.83 0.77 22.92
C PHE A 158 10.53 2.09 22.67
N LYS A 159 11.72 2.03 22.06
CA LYS A 159 12.46 3.21 21.58
C LYS A 159 12.74 3.04 20.10
N ASN A 160 12.41 4.07 19.33
CA ASN A 160 12.59 4.08 17.86
C ASN A 160 12.03 2.83 17.17
N GLY A 161 10.85 2.36 17.63
CA GLY A 161 10.15 1.20 17.09
C GLY A 161 10.72 -0.17 17.49
N THR A 162 11.70 -0.23 18.42
CA THR A 162 12.29 -1.46 18.93
C THR A 162 12.09 -1.63 20.44
N PRO A 163 11.88 -2.87 20.95
CA PRO A 163 11.77 -3.10 22.39
C PRO A 163 13.06 -2.73 23.13
N SER A 164 12.94 -1.90 24.17
CA SER A 164 14.04 -1.48 25.04
C SER A 164 14.00 -2.26 26.36
N LYS A 165 14.43 -3.54 26.32
CA LYS A 165 14.34 -4.47 27.46
C LYS A 165 15.07 -4.01 28.73
N LYS A 166 15.99 -3.07 28.62
CA LYS A 166 16.71 -2.50 29.78
C LYS A 166 15.88 -1.53 30.59
N GLU A 167 14.73 -1.12 30.07
CA GLU A 167 13.84 -0.11 30.66
C GLU A 167 12.47 -0.67 31.05
N TYR A 168 12.34 -1.99 31.08
CA TYR A 168 11.13 -2.70 31.54
C TYR A 168 11.03 -2.66 33.06
#